data_1a27d9eea5e1dc89feceb1d4f75b55b1
#
_entry.id   1a27d9eea5e1dc89feceb1d4f75b55b1
#
_cell.length_a   1.000
_cell.length_b   1.000
_cell.length_c   1.000
_cell.angle_alpha   90.00
_cell.angle_beta   90.00
_cell.angle_gamma   90.00
#
_symmetry.space_group_name_H-M   'P 1'
#
loop_
_entity.id
_entity.type
_entity.pdbx_description
1 polymer ?
#
loop_
_entity_poly.entity_id
_entity_poly.type
_entity_poly.pdbx_seq_one_letter_code
_entity_poly.pdbx_strand_id
1 'polypeptide(L)'
;GRLAFRRIQDVEGVEVTRINDLTDPVMLAHLLKYDTTQGRFDGTVELKDGGFEVNGKFVKVSAERDPEQIDWANDGVEIVLEATGFFTKKVLAEKHLHPGGAKKVVITAPGGNDVKTIVFNTNHDILDGTETVISGASCTTNCLAPMAKALNDNFGVVEGLMTTIHAYTGDQMLLDG
;
A
#
# COMPACT_ATOMS: atom_id res chain seq x y z
N GLY A 1 3.23 3.26 -1.71
CA GLY A 1 2.81 2.86 -3.06
C GLY A 1 3.96 2.34 -3.91
N ARG A 2 5.01 3.13 -4.15
CA ARG A 2 6.09 2.81 -5.10
C ARG A 2 6.81 1.49 -4.82
N LEU A 3 7.16 1.19 -3.57
CA LEU A 3 7.83 -0.08 -3.23
C LEU A 3 6.88 -1.27 -3.35
N ALA A 4 5.61 -1.09 -2.99
CA ALA A 4 4.59 -2.11 -3.22
C ALA A 4 4.45 -2.41 -4.72
N PHE A 5 4.39 -1.37 -5.56
CA PHE A 5 4.37 -1.53 -7.02
C PHE A 5 5.56 -2.35 -7.53
N ARG A 6 6.79 -2.02 -7.10
CA ARG A 6 7.99 -2.78 -7.48
C ARG A 6 7.88 -4.24 -7.05
N ARG A 7 7.45 -4.50 -5.81
CA ARG A 7 7.34 -5.86 -5.29
C ARG A 7 6.27 -6.70 -6.00
N ILE A 8 5.14 -6.09 -6.36
CA ILE A 8 4.04 -6.77 -7.06
C ILE A 8 4.51 -7.35 -8.41
N GLN A 9 5.52 -6.75 -9.06
CA GLN A 9 6.04 -7.28 -10.33
C GLN A 9 6.59 -8.71 -10.21
N ASP A 10 6.99 -9.13 -9.01
CA ASP A 10 7.53 -10.45 -8.71
C ASP A 10 6.50 -11.40 -8.09
N VAL A 11 5.22 -11.00 -7.98
CA VAL A 11 4.16 -11.78 -7.34
C VAL A 11 3.23 -12.36 -8.42
N GLU A 12 3.15 -13.68 -8.48
CA GLU A 12 2.25 -14.36 -9.40
C GLU A 12 0.78 -14.13 -9.03
N GLY A 13 -0.07 -14.00 -10.05
CA GLY A 13 -1.51 -13.83 -9.88
C GLY A 13 -1.96 -12.43 -9.50
N VAL A 14 -1.04 -11.47 -9.42
CA VAL A 14 -1.36 -10.07 -9.14
C VAL A 14 -0.78 -9.17 -10.22
N GLU A 15 -1.58 -8.20 -10.68
CA GLU A 15 -1.16 -7.24 -11.69
C GLU A 15 -1.63 -5.83 -11.30
N VAL A 16 -0.78 -4.84 -11.53
CA VAL A 16 -1.17 -3.43 -11.38
C VAL A 16 -1.64 -2.91 -12.74
N THR A 17 -2.92 -2.62 -12.86
CA THR A 17 -3.54 -2.12 -14.09
C THR A 17 -3.70 -0.60 -14.09
N ARG A 18 -3.81 0.02 -12.91
CA ARG A 18 -4.01 1.46 -12.75
C ARG A 18 -3.30 2.02 -11.54
N ILE A 19 -2.79 3.22 -11.67
CA ILE A 19 -2.31 4.08 -10.59
C ILE A 19 -3.13 5.37 -10.62
N ASN A 20 -3.53 5.84 -9.45
CA ASN A 20 -4.06 7.19 -9.28
C ASN A 20 -3.09 7.97 -8.39
N ASP A 21 -2.50 9.02 -8.92
CA ASP A 21 -1.57 9.90 -8.21
C ASP A 21 -1.67 11.32 -8.79
N LEU A 22 -1.56 12.33 -7.93
CA LEU A 22 -1.63 13.73 -8.37
C LEU A 22 -0.33 14.21 -9.02
N THR A 23 0.72 13.42 -8.95
CA THR A 23 2.02 13.71 -9.56
C THR A 23 1.99 13.43 -11.07
N ASP A 24 2.72 14.22 -11.81
CA ASP A 24 2.89 14.06 -13.26
C ASP A 24 3.42 12.66 -13.63
N PRO A 25 2.87 12.00 -14.66
CA PRO A 25 3.29 10.65 -15.09
C PRO A 25 4.77 10.53 -15.43
N VAL A 26 5.40 11.59 -15.95
CA VAL A 26 6.85 11.61 -16.24
C VAL A 26 7.64 11.47 -14.96
N MET A 27 7.25 12.22 -13.93
CA MET A 27 7.87 12.14 -12.61
C MET A 27 7.60 10.79 -11.95
N LEU A 28 6.39 10.25 -12.04
CA LEU A 28 6.08 8.92 -11.52
C LEU A 28 6.95 7.84 -12.15
N ALA A 29 7.12 7.87 -13.46
CA ALA A 29 7.99 6.94 -14.18
C ALA A 29 9.45 7.11 -13.76
N HIS A 30 9.93 8.35 -13.57
CA HIS A 30 11.27 8.62 -13.07
C HIS A 30 11.48 8.05 -11.67
N LEU A 31 10.56 8.32 -10.76
CA LEU A 31 10.61 7.85 -9.37
C LEU A 31 10.46 6.32 -9.26
N LEU A 32 9.80 5.68 -10.23
CA LEU A 32 9.76 4.22 -10.29
C LEU A 32 11.11 3.65 -10.71
N LYS A 33 11.76 4.27 -11.71
CA LYS A 33 13.09 3.84 -12.22
C LYS A 33 14.18 3.98 -11.19
N TYR A 34 14.17 5.07 -10.41
CA TYR A 34 15.29 5.46 -9.56
C TYR A 34 14.84 5.62 -8.11
N ASP A 35 15.56 4.99 -7.22
CA ASP A 35 15.39 5.09 -5.78
C ASP A 35 16.77 5.08 -5.10
N THR A 36 17.03 6.06 -4.24
CA THR A 36 18.34 6.21 -3.59
C THR A 36 18.63 5.11 -2.57
N THR A 37 17.60 4.54 -1.97
CA THR A 37 17.72 3.48 -0.97
C THR A 37 17.61 2.08 -1.60
N GLN A 38 16.61 1.90 -2.49
CA GLN A 38 16.32 0.60 -3.10
C GLN A 38 17.03 0.38 -4.44
N GLY A 39 17.76 1.39 -4.92
CA GLY A 39 18.46 1.31 -6.20
C GLY A 39 17.56 1.43 -7.43
N ARG A 40 18.11 1.15 -8.57
CA ARG A 40 17.37 1.14 -9.83
C ARG A 40 16.33 0.03 -9.85
N PHE A 41 15.20 0.30 -10.53
CA PHE A 41 14.21 -0.72 -10.83
C PHE A 41 14.80 -1.73 -11.83
N ASP A 42 14.69 -3.01 -11.50
CA ASP A 42 15.09 -4.09 -12.40
C ASP A 42 13.96 -4.41 -13.36
N GLY A 43 13.98 -3.70 -14.49
CA GLY A 43 12.95 -3.81 -15.51
C GLY A 43 12.86 -2.58 -16.41
N THR A 44 11.93 -2.60 -17.32
CA THR A 44 11.66 -1.50 -18.25
C THR A 44 10.51 -0.63 -17.79
N VAL A 45 10.64 0.68 -17.94
CA VAL A 45 9.56 1.65 -17.72
C VAL A 45 9.57 2.62 -18.89
N GLU A 46 8.51 2.65 -19.69
CA GLU A 46 8.36 3.51 -20.84
C GLU A 46 7.11 4.37 -20.73
N LEU A 47 7.23 5.66 -20.98
CA LEU A 47 6.08 6.56 -21.02
C LEU A 47 5.21 6.22 -22.23
N LYS A 48 3.91 6.21 -22.03
CA LYS A 48 2.87 6.04 -23.05
C LYS A 48 1.78 7.09 -22.83
N ASP A 49 0.96 7.31 -23.82
CA ASP A 49 -0.21 8.17 -23.67
C ASP A 49 -1.18 7.59 -22.60
N GLY A 50 -1.58 8.42 -21.64
CA GLY A 50 -2.45 8.00 -20.53
C GLY A 50 -1.79 7.15 -19.43
N GLY A 51 -0.45 6.95 -19.46
CA GLY A 51 0.23 6.17 -18.43
C GLY A 51 1.67 5.80 -18.76
N PHE A 52 2.07 4.63 -18.37
CA PHE A 52 3.38 4.07 -18.72
C PHE A 52 3.32 2.54 -18.82
N GLU A 53 4.25 1.99 -19.56
CA GLU A 53 4.42 0.55 -19.70
C GLU A 53 5.55 0.07 -18.80
N VAL A 54 5.30 -0.98 -18.03
CA VAL A 54 6.28 -1.62 -17.15
C VAL A 54 6.41 -3.08 -17.54
N ASN A 55 7.61 -3.49 -17.94
CA ASN A 55 7.90 -4.85 -18.37
C ASN A 55 6.92 -5.36 -19.47
N GLY A 56 6.55 -4.46 -20.40
CA GLY A 56 5.62 -4.78 -21.49
C GLY A 56 4.13 -4.73 -21.11
N LYS A 57 3.78 -4.36 -19.86
CA LYS A 57 2.40 -4.22 -19.40
C LYS A 57 2.04 -2.76 -19.21
N PHE A 58 0.93 -2.34 -19.80
CA PHE A 58 0.44 -0.96 -19.69
C PHE A 58 -0.21 -0.74 -18.31
N VAL A 59 0.18 0.35 -17.67
CA VAL A 59 -0.37 0.83 -16.41
C VAL A 59 -0.99 2.21 -16.66
N LYS A 60 -2.29 2.30 -16.56
CA LYS A 60 -3.02 3.57 -16.68
C LYS A 60 -2.72 4.49 -15.51
N VAL A 61 -2.54 5.77 -15.78
CA VAL A 61 -2.34 6.79 -14.74
C VAL A 61 -3.49 7.80 -14.78
N SER A 62 -4.03 8.11 -13.61
CA SER A 62 -5.04 9.16 -13.40
C SER A 62 -4.65 10.03 -12.22
N ALA A 63 -5.28 11.22 -12.11
CA ALA A 63 -4.95 12.23 -11.10
C ALA A 63 -6.24 12.76 -10.42
N GLU A 64 -7.08 11.84 -9.96
CA GLU A 64 -8.34 12.19 -9.29
C GLU A 64 -8.12 12.38 -7.78
N ARG A 65 -8.63 13.48 -7.23
CA ARG A 65 -8.55 13.77 -5.79
C ARG A 65 -9.57 13.01 -4.97
N ASP A 66 -10.76 12.81 -5.54
CA ASP A 66 -11.84 12.10 -4.87
C ASP A 66 -11.90 10.65 -5.35
N PRO A 67 -11.68 9.66 -4.46
CA PRO A 67 -11.76 8.26 -4.81
C PRO A 67 -13.10 7.83 -5.45
N GLU A 68 -14.19 8.51 -5.12
CA GLU A 68 -15.52 8.22 -5.68
C GLU A 68 -15.65 8.56 -7.18
N GLN A 69 -14.69 9.33 -7.72
CA GLN A 69 -14.64 9.68 -9.15
C GLN A 69 -13.79 8.71 -9.98
N ILE A 70 -13.19 7.71 -9.34
CA ILE A 70 -12.30 6.75 -10.02
C ILE A 70 -13.09 5.49 -10.36
N ASP A 71 -13.34 5.28 -11.65
CA ASP A 71 -13.97 4.06 -12.14
C ASP A 71 -12.94 2.90 -12.18
N TRP A 72 -12.74 2.28 -11.01
CA TRP A 72 -11.81 1.17 -10.84
C TRP A 72 -12.25 -0.08 -11.58
N ALA A 73 -13.55 -0.36 -11.59
CA ALA A 73 -14.10 -1.56 -12.20
C ALA A 73 -13.90 -1.59 -13.72
N ASN A 74 -13.96 -0.44 -14.39
CA ASN A 74 -13.74 -0.34 -15.83
C ASN A 74 -12.31 -0.73 -16.24
N ASP A 75 -11.35 -0.54 -15.35
CA ASP A 75 -9.95 -0.94 -15.55
C ASP A 75 -9.64 -2.33 -14.96
N GLY A 76 -10.68 -3.10 -14.56
CA GLY A 76 -10.56 -4.44 -14.00
C GLY A 76 -9.93 -4.50 -12.61
N VAL A 77 -9.90 -3.38 -11.88
CA VAL A 77 -9.31 -3.32 -10.55
C VAL A 77 -10.25 -3.97 -9.53
N GLU A 78 -9.78 -5.00 -8.87
CA GLU A 78 -10.51 -5.65 -7.79
C GLU A 78 -10.09 -5.15 -6.40
N ILE A 79 -8.80 -4.82 -6.23
CA ILE A 79 -8.23 -4.42 -4.94
C ILE A 79 -7.49 -3.10 -5.13
N VAL A 80 -7.79 -2.13 -4.26
CA VAL A 80 -7.04 -0.87 -4.19
C VAL A 80 -6.06 -0.93 -3.03
N LEU A 81 -4.79 -0.60 -3.29
CA LEU A 81 -3.81 -0.28 -2.26
C LEU A 81 -3.87 1.22 -1.99
N GLU A 82 -4.49 1.60 -0.88
CA GLU A 82 -4.54 2.99 -0.44
C GLU A 82 -3.20 3.37 0.20
N ALA A 83 -2.42 4.18 -0.50
CA ALA A 83 -1.06 4.53 -0.12
C ALA A 83 -0.81 6.05 -0.07
N THR A 84 -1.88 6.84 -0.02
CA THR A 84 -1.78 8.31 0.04
C THR A 84 -1.54 8.85 1.45
N GLY A 85 -1.95 8.08 2.48
CA GLY A 85 -1.96 8.54 3.87
C GLY A 85 -3.17 9.40 4.25
N PHE A 86 -4.03 9.79 3.30
CA PHE A 86 -5.21 10.62 3.56
C PHE A 86 -6.48 9.81 3.88
N PHE A 87 -6.66 8.66 3.26
CA PHE A 87 -7.85 7.82 3.39
C PHE A 87 -7.61 6.63 4.33
N THR A 88 -7.04 6.89 5.51
CA THR A 88 -6.64 5.85 6.47
C THR A 88 -7.77 5.37 7.37
N LYS A 89 -8.84 6.16 7.54
CA LYS A 89 -10.03 5.73 8.27
C LYS A 89 -10.93 4.88 7.40
N LYS A 90 -11.61 3.89 7.98
CA LYS A 90 -12.52 2.97 7.27
C LYS A 90 -13.49 3.71 6.34
N VAL A 91 -14.24 4.68 6.88
CA VAL A 91 -15.24 5.46 6.13
C VAL A 91 -14.62 6.23 4.94
N LEU A 92 -13.35 6.61 5.04
CA LEU A 92 -12.66 7.30 3.94
C LEU A 92 -12.14 6.29 2.90
N ALA A 93 -11.61 5.16 3.35
CA ALA A 93 -11.15 4.10 2.46
C ALA A 93 -12.32 3.45 1.69
N GLU A 94 -13.49 3.33 2.32
CA GLU A 94 -14.72 2.83 1.68
C GLU A 94 -15.17 3.67 0.48
N LYS A 95 -14.69 4.91 0.32
CA LYS A 95 -14.92 5.71 -0.88
C LYS A 95 -14.42 5.05 -2.18
N HIS A 96 -13.46 4.15 -2.09
CA HIS A 96 -13.01 3.35 -3.22
C HIS A 96 -13.98 2.21 -3.61
N LEU A 97 -15.00 1.91 -2.76
CA LEU A 97 -15.93 0.80 -2.92
C LEU A 97 -17.30 1.22 -3.50
N HIS A 98 -17.40 2.41 -4.08
CA HIS A 98 -18.63 2.92 -4.70
C HIS A 98 -19.08 2.04 -5.89
N PRO A 99 -20.30 2.21 -6.42
CA PRO A 99 -20.70 1.56 -7.67
C PRO A 99 -19.74 1.92 -8.82
N GLY A 100 -19.07 0.94 -9.42
CA GLY A 100 -17.95 1.15 -10.34
C GLY A 100 -16.58 1.21 -9.67
N GLY A 101 -16.54 1.11 -8.34
CA GLY A 101 -15.33 1.05 -7.55
C GLY A 101 -14.66 -0.33 -7.48
N ALA A 102 -13.71 -0.48 -6.59
CA ALA A 102 -13.04 -1.74 -6.31
C ALA A 102 -13.89 -2.62 -5.38
N LYS A 103 -13.49 -3.87 -5.21
CA LYS A 103 -14.15 -4.82 -4.28
C LYS A 103 -13.54 -4.76 -2.87
N LYS A 104 -12.26 -4.45 -2.77
CA LYS A 104 -11.51 -4.44 -1.50
C LYS A 104 -10.50 -3.29 -1.48
N VAL A 105 -10.20 -2.82 -0.28
CA VAL A 105 -9.16 -1.80 -0.04
C VAL A 105 -8.18 -2.29 1.01
N VAL A 106 -6.89 -2.15 0.73
CA VAL A 106 -5.81 -2.37 1.69
C VAL A 106 -5.17 -1.02 2.00
N ILE A 107 -5.36 -0.55 3.23
CA ILE A 107 -4.73 0.69 3.71
C ILE A 107 -3.28 0.38 4.08
N THR A 108 -2.31 1.07 3.48
CA THR A 108 -0.87 0.90 3.78
C THR A 108 -0.39 1.73 4.98
N ALA A 109 -1.26 1.91 5.96
CA ALA A 109 -1.06 2.66 7.19
C ALA A 109 -1.99 2.11 8.28
N PRO A 110 -1.84 2.53 9.55
CA PRO A 110 -2.80 2.19 10.60
C PRO A 110 -4.23 2.64 10.22
N GLY A 111 -5.20 1.72 10.28
CA GLY A 111 -6.58 1.95 9.84
C GLY A 111 -7.57 2.32 10.95
N GLY A 112 -7.11 2.44 12.20
CA GLY A 112 -7.99 2.64 13.36
C GLY A 112 -8.54 1.32 13.93
N ASN A 113 -9.43 1.42 14.92
CA ASN A 113 -9.92 0.27 15.67
C ASN A 113 -11.07 -0.48 14.96
N ASP A 114 -11.65 0.10 13.93
CA ASP A 114 -12.77 -0.41 13.15
C ASP A 114 -12.34 -1.16 11.88
N VAL A 115 -11.03 -1.31 11.68
CA VAL A 115 -10.42 -2.03 10.56
C VAL A 115 -9.52 -3.14 11.08
N LYS A 116 -9.67 -4.37 10.57
CA LYS A 116 -8.73 -5.45 10.90
C LYS A 116 -7.33 -5.06 10.45
N THR A 117 -6.40 -5.07 11.40
CA THR A 117 -4.99 -4.77 11.15
C THR A 117 -4.22 -6.06 10.97
N ILE A 118 -3.56 -6.20 9.84
CA ILE A 118 -2.89 -7.43 9.41
C ILE A 118 -1.39 -7.19 9.28
N VAL A 119 -0.62 -8.06 9.89
CA VAL A 119 0.81 -8.23 9.64
C VAL A 119 1.03 -9.59 9.02
N PHE A 120 1.58 -9.63 7.82
CA PHE A 120 1.80 -10.86 7.07
C PHE A 120 2.68 -11.84 7.89
N ASN A 121 2.36 -13.14 7.82
CA ASN A 121 2.99 -14.20 8.62
C ASN A 121 2.88 -14.05 10.14
N THR A 122 2.10 -13.09 10.63
CA THR A 122 1.85 -12.92 12.07
C THR A 122 0.40 -13.25 12.43
N ASN A 123 -0.56 -12.62 11.74
CA ASN A 123 -1.98 -12.79 12.01
C ASN A 123 -2.85 -12.75 10.74
N HIS A 124 -2.29 -13.01 9.56
CA HIS A 124 -3.05 -12.95 8.30
C HIS A 124 -4.14 -14.04 8.19
N ASP A 125 -4.03 -15.07 8.99
CA ASP A 125 -4.97 -16.18 9.13
C ASP A 125 -6.31 -15.80 9.79
N ILE A 126 -6.39 -14.60 10.40
CA ILE A 126 -7.66 -14.07 10.92
C ILE A 126 -8.58 -13.52 9.82
N LEU A 127 -8.08 -13.42 8.58
CA LEU A 127 -8.90 -13.01 7.43
C LEU A 127 -9.78 -14.18 6.98
N ASP A 128 -11.08 -13.94 6.90
CA ASP A 128 -12.07 -14.92 6.42
C ASP A 128 -12.60 -14.64 5.01
N GLY A 129 -12.11 -13.56 4.37
CA GLY A 129 -12.49 -13.14 3.03
C GLY A 129 -13.69 -12.20 2.96
N THR A 130 -14.36 -11.97 4.06
CA THR A 130 -15.53 -11.06 4.14
C THR A 130 -15.13 -9.59 4.24
N GLU A 131 -13.89 -9.32 4.65
CA GLU A 131 -13.40 -7.96 4.83
C GLU A 131 -13.34 -7.20 3.51
N THR A 132 -13.91 -6.02 3.49
CA THR A 132 -13.82 -5.09 2.35
C THR A 132 -12.70 -4.08 2.53
N VAL A 133 -12.36 -3.73 3.78
CA VAL A 133 -11.26 -2.83 4.12
C VAL A 133 -10.39 -3.47 5.18
N ILE A 134 -9.10 -3.54 4.93
CA ILE A 134 -8.09 -4.01 5.89
C ILE A 134 -6.94 -3.00 5.97
N SER A 135 -6.21 -3.02 7.09
CA SER A 135 -4.98 -2.25 7.28
C SER A 135 -3.76 -3.16 7.25
N GLY A 136 -2.73 -2.76 6.53
CA GLY A 136 -1.40 -3.38 6.55
C GLY A 136 -0.53 -2.97 7.74
N ALA A 137 -1.13 -2.38 8.78
CA ALA A 137 -0.46 -1.89 10.00
C ALA A 137 0.53 -0.73 9.76
N SER A 138 1.25 -0.34 10.79
CA SER A 138 2.33 0.65 10.73
C SER A 138 3.67 -0.01 10.40
N CYS A 139 4.65 0.79 9.99
CA CYS A 139 6.03 0.35 9.83
C CYS A 139 6.60 -0.24 11.13
N THR A 140 6.34 0.40 12.27
CA THR A 140 6.75 -0.09 13.59
C THR A 140 6.10 -1.42 13.94
N THR A 141 4.79 -1.57 13.68
CA THR A 141 4.08 -2.83 13.92
C THR A 141 4.60 -3.96 13.02
N ASN A 142 4.88 -3.69 11.77
CA ASN A 142 5.45 -4.68 10.84
C ASN A 142 6.87 -5.11 11.24
N CYS A 143 7.62 -4.26 11.93
CA CYS A 143 8.91 -4.61 12.52
C CYS A 143 8.74 -5.44 13.79
N LEU A 144 7.94 -4.96 14.75
CA LEU A 144 7.84 -5.55 16.09
C LEU A 144 7.07 -6.87 16.12
N ALA A 145 5.92 -6.96 15.44
CA ALA A 145 5.01 -8.09 15.60
C ALA A 145 5.62 -9.43 15.17
N PRO A 146 6.34 -9.55 14.04
CA PRO A 146 7.02 -10.80 13.68
C PRO A 146 8.11 -11.21 14.68
N MET A 147 8.88 -10.25 15.21
CA MET A 147 9.91 -10.52 16.22
C MET A 147 9.29 -11.00 17.52
N ALA A 148 8.27 -10.29 18.00
CA ALA A 148 7.56 -10.66 19.23
C ALA A 148 6.89 -12.03 19.08
N LYS A 149 6.27 -12.31 17.91
CA LYS A 149 5.69 -13.62 17.63
C LYS A 149 6.74 -14.73 17.67
N ALA A 150 7.88 -14.55 17.01
CA ALA A 150 8.94 -15.55 17.01
C ALA A 150 9.47 -15.84 18.42
N LEU A 151 9.64 -14.81 19.24
CA LEU A 151 10.05 -14.98 20.65
C LEU A 151 8.96 -15.69 21.47
N ASN A 152 7.72 -15.27 21.31
CA ASN A 152 6.60 -15.88 22.06
C ASN A 152 6.39 -17.35 21.69
N ASP A 153 6.41 -17.69 20.41
CA ASP A 153 6.14 -19.04 19.93
C ASP A 153 7.24 -20.03 20.36
N ASN A 154 8.49 -19.59 20.52
CA ASN A 154 9.61 -20.46 20.87
C ASN A 154 9.94 -20.47 22.37
N PHE A 155 9.72 -19.37 23.08
CA PHE A 155 10.19 -19.23 24.48
C PHE A 155 9.07 -18.82 25.45
N GLY A 156 7.94 -18.33 24.97
CA GLY A 156 6.90 -17.74 25.77
C GLY A 156 7.31 -16.37 26.34
N VAL A 157 6.56 -15.33 26.01
CA VAL A 157 6.78 -13.96 26.53
C VAL A 157 5.76 -13.69 27.64
N VAL A 158 6.23 -13.46 28.85
CA VAL A 158 5.38 -13.12 30.00
C VAL A 158 5.14 -11.62 30.06
N GLU A 159 6.19 -10.83 29.92
CA GLU A 159 6.16 -9.37 29.90
C GLU A 159 7.35 -8.83 29.13
N GLY A 160 7.28 -7.56 28.71
CA GLY A 160 8.37 -6.92 28.00
C GLY A 160 8.20 -5.40 27.94
N LEU A 161 9.32 -4.72 27.70
CA LEU A 161 9.36 -3.30 27.39
C LEU A 161 9.90 -3.12 25.97
N MET A 162 9.29 -2.24 25.21
CA MET A 162 9.72 -1.91 23.87
C MET A 162 10.25 -0.48 23.82
N THR A 163 11.45 -0.34 23.25
CA THR A 163 12.01 0.96 22.86
C THR A 163 12.27 0.92 21.36
N THR A 164 11.80 1.92 20.65
CA THR A 164 12.09 2.07 19.21
C THR A 164 13.01 3.26 18.96
N ILE A 165 14.01 3.06 18.11
CA ILE A 165 14.82 4.12 17.52
C ILE A 165 14.42 4.21 16.07
N HIS A 166 13.72 5.27 15.71
CA HIS A 166 12.99 5.35 14.44
C HIS A 166 13.36 6.62 13.69
N ALA A 167 13.62 6.51 12.38
CA ALA A 167 13.67 7.69 11.52
C ALA A 167 12.29 8.35 11.51
N TYR A 168 12.25 9.68 11.55
CA TYR A 168 10.98 10.40 11.43
C TYR A 168 10.40 10.25 10.02
N THR A 169 9.08 10.36 9.92
CA THR A 169 8.32 10.30 8.69
C THR A 169 7.65 11.63 8.40
N GLY A 170 7.22 11.87 7.14
CA GLY A 170 6.68 13.16 6.71
C GLY A 170 5.43 13.62 7.47
N ASP A 171 4.66 12.69 8.02
CA ASP A 171 3.48 12.98 8.85
C ASP A 171 3.81 13.53 10.24
N GLN A 172 5.05 13.41 10.68
CA GLN A 172 5.50 13.92 11.99
C GLN A 172 5.85 15.42 11.97
N MET A 173 5.95 16.04 10.79
CA MET A 173 6.12 17.50 10.61
C MET A 173 7.24 18.12 11.46
N LEU A 174 8.41 17.50 11.50
CA LEU A 174 9.49 17.94 12.38
C LEU A 174 10.28 19.15 11.85
N LEU A 175 10.26 19.39 10.54
CA LEU A 175 11.04 20.44 9.90
C LEU A 175 10.17 21.62 9.44
N ASP A 176 9.16 21.37 8.64
CA ASP A 176 8.36 22.40 7.97
C ASP A 176 6.86 22.18 8.17
N GLY A 177 6.47 21.72 9.35
CA GLY A 177 5.08 21.49 9.75
C GLY A 177 4.38 22.71 10.32
#